data_682c0f3589813c532b44c025b8df3b6a
#
_entry.id   682c0f3589813c532b44c025b8df3b6a
#
_cell.length_a   1.000
_cell.length_b   1.000
_cell.length_c   1.000
_cell.angle_alpha   90.00
_cell.angle_beta   90.00
_cell.angle_gamma   90.00
#
_symmetry.space_group_name_H-M   'P 1'
#
loop_
_entity.id
_entity.type
_entity.pdbx_description
1 polymer ?
#
loop_
_entity_poly.entity_id
_entity_poly.type
_entity_poly.pdbx_seq_one_letter_code
_entity_poly.pdbx_strand_id
1 'polypeptide(L)'
;MPRTAATTVSSTTPPVAGSFDPARLRHPLEKRVEAIVTAVDAILVTAIAGFLFWGTEWLETRPSLAQYEPHAQVLLALLLGAPIIATFIRRRRRLLAQEDSIRISESQLPDVHAVLVKHCRRIGIPVPELFISDTVEHTTSFGWRQHRCIILSTHDFSMAPEAFDDIVDFVLAREVGSICLGYTSYRNELLASWVAPIPFLRHPLNRLRTFSRDRYGAFLAPRSFRALIAAACSDRLRERVGLATYLSQLDEETDFRGVTNSLVWLLKKRVPLGHRIRELQRAGMLPDS
;
A
#
# COMPACT_ATOMS: atom_id res chain seq x y z
N MET A 1 -12.60 29.40 -28.76
CA MET A 1 -13.31 28.67 -27.71
C MET A 1 -12.92 29.30 -26.37
N PRO A 2 -13.82 29.87 -25.58
CA PRO A 2 -13.50 30.55 -24.33
C PRO A 2 -13.26 29.51 -23.21
N ARG A 3 -12.15 29.67 -22.49
CA ARG A 3 -11.82 28.94 -21.27
C ARG A 3 -12.79 29.33 -20.17
N THR A 4 -13.60 28.37 -19.73
CA THR A 4 -14.46 28.53 -18.56
C THR A 4 -13.58 28.56 -17.30
N ALA A 5 -13.60 29.67 -16.59
CA ALA A 5 -12.90 29.84 -15.32
C ALA A 5 -13.49 28.89 -14.26
N ALA A 6 -12.66 28.04 -13.70
CA ALA A 6 -13.02 27.22 -12.57
C ALA A 6 -13.20 28.10 -11.34
N THR A 7 -14.42 28.20 -10.87
CA THR A 7 -14.77 28.86 -9.60
C THR A 7 -14.22 28.03 -8.45
N THR A 8 -13.17 28.53 -7.81
CA THR A 8 -12.64 28.00 -6.56
C THR A 8 -13.62 28.25 -5.43
N VAL A 9 -14.42 27.25 -5.09
CA VAL A 9 -15.20 27.26 -3.85
C VAL A 9 -14.26 27.04 -2.68
N SER A 10 -13.88 28.10 -2.01
CA SER A 10 -13.17 28.09 -0.73
C SER A 10 -14.16 27.69 0.37
N SER A 11 -14.26 26.42 0.70
CA SER A 11 -14.97 25.95 1.89
C SER A 11 -14.01 25.89 3.09
N THR A 12 -13.86 26.99 3.80
CA THR A 12 -13.28 27.01 5.14
C THR A 12 -14.29 26.45 6.12
N THR A 13 -14.24 25.14 6.37
CA THR A 13 -14.90 24.52 7.53
C THR A 13 -13.84 24.27 8.59
N PRO A 14 -14.05 24.71 9.86
CA PRO A 14 -13.05 24.56 10.91
C PRO A 14 -12.76 23.10 11.23
N PRO A 15 -11.51 22.74 11.60
CA PRO A 15 -11.18 21.40 11.99
C PRO A 15 -11.92 21.04 13.28
N VAL A 16 -12.58 19.89 13.30
CA VAL A 16 -13.14 19.30 14.52
C VAL A 16 -12.00 19.10 15.50
N ALA A 17 -12.08 19.79 16.63
CA ALA A 17 -11.07 19.82 17.67
C ALA A 17 -10.90 18.45 18.32
N GLY A 18 -9.77 17.87 18.09
CA GLY A 18 -9.21 16.66 18.64
C GLY A 18 -8.14 16.25 17.66
N SER A 19 -6.88 16.65 17.91
CA SER A 19 -5.78 16.34 16.99
C SER A 19 -5.64 14.83 16.84
N PHE A 20 -6.23 14.30 15.77
CA PHE A 20 -6.03 12.89 15.40
C PHE A 20 -4.54 12.68 15.10
N ASP A 21 -3.88 11.87 15.92
CA ASP A 21 -2.49 11.51 15.71
C ASP A 21 -2.41 10.28 14.77
N PRO A 22 -2.04 10.48 13.49
CA PRO A 22 -1.90 9.38 12.54
C PRO A 22 -0.91 8.30 12.98
N ALA A 23 0.07 8.66 13.82
CA ALA A 23 1.10 7.75 14.27
C ALA A 23 0.57 6.65 15.19
N ARG A 24 -0.56 6.87 15.89
CA ARG A 24 -1.15 5.88 16.80
C ARG A 24 -1.65 4.62 16.11
N LEU A 25 -2.12 4.74 14.86
CA LEU A 25 -2.62 3.61 14.09
C LEU A 25 -1.52 2.90 13.28
N ARG A 26 -0.33 3.50 13.20
CA ARG A 26 0.82 2.87 12.54
C ARG A 26 1.30 1.68 13.36
N HIS A 27 1.62 0.57 12.69
CA HIS A 27 2.19 -0.59 13.37
C HIS A 27 3.53 -0.21 14.05
N PRO A 28 3.76 -0.58 15.33
CA PRO A 28 4.91 -0.08 16.10
C PRO A 28 6.27 -0.43 15.49
N LEU A 29 6.40 -1.57 14.83
CA LEU A 29 7.65 -1.99 14.18
C LEU A 29 7.87 -1.35 12.81
N GLU A 30 6.87 -0.72 12.21
CA GLU A 30 6.95 -0.24 10.83
C GLU A 30 8.06 0.79 10.63
N LYS A 31 8.12 1.82 11.50
CA LYS A 31 9.17 2.84 11.41
C LYS A 31 10.59 2.27 11.51
N ARG A 32 10.78 1.25 12.37
CA ARG A 32 12.08 0.59 12.52
C ARG A 32 12.46 -0.18 11.27
N VAL A 33 11.54 -0.97 10.73
CA VAL A 33 11.78 -1.73 9.50
C VAL A 33 11.94 -0.80 8.30
N GLU A 34 11.17 0.28 8.22
CA GLU A 34 11.33 1.31 7.18
C GLU A 34 12.72 1.97 7.25
N ALA A 35 13.22 2.30 8.45
CA ALA A 35 14.56 2.85 8.64
C ALA A 35 15.65 1.86 8.20
N ILE A 36 15.52 0.58 8.57
CA ILE A 36 16.47 -0.46 8.15
C ILE A 36 16.47 -0.62 6.64
N VAL A 37 15.30 -0.72 6.01
CA VAL A 37 15.16 -0.85 4.56
C VAL A 37 15.79 0.36 3.85
N THR A 38 15.53 1.58 4.33
CA THR A 38 16.09 2.82 3.77
C THR A 38 17.62 2.86 3.94
N ALA A 39 18.14 2.44 5.08
CA ALA A 39 19.60 2.38 5.31
C ALA A 39 20.27 1.37 4.38
N VAL A 40 19.70 0.18 4.22
CA VAL A 40 20.22 -0.85 3.30
C VAL A 40 20.14 -0.37 1.86
N ASP A 41 19.06 0.30 1.47
CA ASP A 41 18.89 0.89 0.13
C ASP A 41 19.99 1.94 -0.14
N ALA A 42 20.22 2.84 0.81
CA ALA A 42 21.26 3.86 0.71
C ALA A 42 22.67 3.25 0.60
N ILE A 43 22.97 2.23 1.41
CA ILE A 43 24.26 1.52 1.35
C ILE A 43 24.43 0.83 -0.01
N LEU A 44 23.39 0.16 -0.50
CA LEU A 44 23.43 -0.53 -1.79
C LEU A 44 23.65 0.45 -2.95
N VAL A 45 22.90 1.56 -2.97
CA VAL A 45 23.08 2.61 -4.00
C VAL A 45 24.48 3.22 -3.96
N THR A 46 24.98 3.53 -2.76
CA THR A 46 26.32 4.09 -2.57
C THR A 46 27.40 3.09 -3.01
N ALA A 47 27.24 1.82 -2.68
CA ALA A 47 28.18 0.76 -3.08
C ALA A 47 28.21 0.57 -4.61
N ILE A 48 27.03 0.54 -5.27
CA ILE A 48 26.91 0.43 -6.73
C ILE A 48 27.54 1.66 -7.39
N ALA A 49 27.21 2.87 -6.92
CA ALA A 49 27.77 4.10 -7.46
C ALA A 49 29.28 4.19 -7.22
N GLY A 50 29.75 3.86 -6.02
CA GLY A 50 31.19 3.83 -5.70
C GLY A 50 31.95 2.86 -6.58
N PHE A 51 31.41 1.67 -6.81
CA PHE A 51 32.06 0.70 -7.70
C PHE A 51 31.99 1.13 -9.17
N LEU A 52 30.95 1.83 -9.60
CA LEU A 52 30.85 2.37 -10.95
C LEU A 52 31.93 3.46 -11.21
N PHE A 53 32.25 4.30 -10.22
CA PHE A 53 33.18 5.41 -10.40
C PHE A 53 34.65 5.03 -10.11
N TRP A 54 34.91 4.14 -9.15
CA TRP A 54 36.26 3.79 -8.74
C TRP A 54 36.63 2.34 -8.96
N GLY A 55 35.66 1.42 -8.90
CA GLY A 55 35.89 0.00 -9.04
C GLY A 55 36.22 -0.42 -10.48
N THR A 56 35.72 0.33 -11.46
CA THR A 56 36.01 0.08 -12.88
C THR A 56 37.48 0.42 -13.21
N GLU A 57 38.04 1.51 -12.67
CA GLU A 57 39.49 1.82 -12.79
C GLU A 57 40.36 0.71 -12.19
N TRP A 58 39.92 0.13 -11.06
CA TRP A 58 40.61 -1.00 -10.46
C TRP A 58 40.60 -2.26 -11.35
N LEU A 59 39.54 -2.50 -12.12
CA LEU A 59 39.48 -3.58 -13.11
C LEU A 59 40.47 -3.37 -14.26
N GLU A 60 40.64 -2.13 -14.75
CA GLU A 60 41.59 -1.78 -15.80
C GLU A 60 43.02 -2.08 -15.40
N THR A 61 43.40 -1.91 -14.12
CA THR A 61 44.76 -2.20 -13.63
C THR A 61 45.12 -3.67 -13.63
N ARG A 62 44.17 -4.59 -13.89
CA ARG A 62 44.38 -6.05 -13.88
C ARG A 62 44.18 -6.64 -15.28
N PRO A 63 45.22 -7.04 -16.00
CA PRO A 63 45.10 -7.48 -17.40
C PRO A 63 44.11 -8.63 -17.60
N SER A 64 43.96 -9.53 -16.62
CA SER A 64 43.03 -10.67 -16.68
C SER A 64 41.57 -10.26 -16.54
N LEU A 65 41.28 -9.09 -15.98
CA LEU A 65 39.92 -8.58 -15.71
C LEU A 65 39.53 -7.39 -16.58
N ALA A 66 40.48 -6.73 -17.22
CA ALA A 66 40.27 -5.54 -18.03
C ALA A 66 39.22 -5.75 -19.16
N GLN A 67 39.16 -6.96 -19.73
CA GLN A 67 38.15 -7.31 -20.75
C GLN A 67 36.71 -7.25 -20.22
N TYR A 68 36.47 -7.33 -18.92
CA TYR A 68 35.13 -7.29 -18.29
C TYR A 68 34.71 -5.88 -17.86
N GLU A 69 35.64 -4.90 -17.88
CA GLU A 69 35.37 -3.51 -17.45
C GLU A 69 34.13 -2.91 -18.14
N PRO A 70 34.01 -2.91 -19.49
CA PRO A 70 32.84 -2.30 -20.15
C PRO A 70 31.52 -3.03 -19.80
N HIS A 71 31.59 -4.35 -19.60
CA HIS A 71 30.41 -5.12 -19.17
C HIS A 71 30.00 -4.78 -17.74
N ALA A 72 30.96 -4.58 -16.84
CA ALA A 72 30.73 -4.18 -15.47
C ALA A 72 30.10 -2.77 -15.41
N GLN A 73 30.60 -1.82 -16.19
CA GLN A 73 30.03 -0.46 -16.28
C GLN A 73 28.57 -0.49 -16.72
N VAL A 74 28.26 -1.22 -17.82
CA VAL A 74 26.88 -1.37 -18.31
C VAL A 74 25.97 -2.02 -17.26
N LEU A 75 26.42 -3.10 -16.62
CA LEU A 75 25.66 -3.79 -15.59
C LEU A 75 25.36 -2.89 -14.39
N LEU A 76 26.35 -2.14 -13.91
CA LEU A 76 26.21 -1.23 -12.78
C LEU A 76 25.28 -0.04 -13.11
N ALA A 77 25.41 0.51 -14.32
CA ALA A 77 24.52 1.56 -14.81
C ALA A 77 23.07 1.06 -14.90
N LEU A 78 22.86 -0.18 -15.36
CA LEU A 78 21.54 -0.81 -15.37
C LEU A 78 21.01 -1.04 -13.95
N LEU A 79 21.83 -1.55 -13.02
CA LEU A 79 21.45 -1.76 -11.63
C LEU A 79 21.06 -0.42 -10.94
N LEU A 80 21.74 0.66 -11.27
CA LEU A 80 21.45 1.99 -10.74
C LEU A 80 20.19 2.60 -11.39
N GLY A 81 20.03 2.44 -12.69
CA GLY A 81 18.94 3.06 -13.47
C GLY A 81 17.63 2.25 -13.48
N ALA A 82 17.70 0.91 -13.50
CA ALA A 82 16.53 0.06 -13.63
C ALA A 82 15.43 0.30 -12.58
N PRO A 83 15.73 0.48 -11.28
CA PRO A 83 14.71 0.78 -10.28
C PRO A 83 14.02 2.13 -10.52
N ILE A 84 14.74 3.13 -11.02
CA ILE A 84 14.20 4.45 -11.36
C ILE A 84 13.22 4.29 -12.53
N ILE A 85 13.66 3.62 -13.60
CA ILE A 85 12.84 3.34 -14.78
C ILE A 85 11.60 2.53 -14.38
N ALA A 86 11.76 1.47 -13.59
CA ALA A 86 10.66 0.64 -13.09
C ALA A 86 9.64 1.46 -12.28
N THR A 87 10.11 2.41 -11.46
CA THR A 87 9.24 3.32 -10.70
C THR A 87 8.46 4.24 -11.63
N PHE A 88 9.12 4.78 -12.66
CA PHE A 88 8.48 5.61 -13.69
C PHE A 88 7.43 4.82 -14.49
N ILE A 89 7.74 3.59 -14.93
CA ILE A 89 6.81 2.72 -15.65
C ILE A 89 5.59 2.39 -14.78
N ARG A 90 5.79 2.03 -13.50
CA ARG A 90 4.68 1.78 -12.58
C ARG A 90 3.77 2.99 -12.44
N ARG A 91 4.36 4.17 -12.36
CA ARG A 91 3.62 5.42 -12.24
C ARG A 91 2.83 5.73 -13.51
N ARG A 92 3.47 5.59 -14.69
CA ARG A 92 2.79 5.75 -15.97
C ARG A 92 1.59 4.82 -16.11
N ARG A 93 1.73 3.54 -15.72
CA ARG A 93 0.61 2.58 -15.74
C ARG A 93 -0.55 3.02 -14.85
N ARG A 94 -0.28 3.61 -13.69
CA ARG A 94 -1.34 4.13 -12.81
C ARG A 94 -2.04 5.34 -13.42
N LEU A 95 -1.32 6.23 -14.08
CA LEU A 95 -1.91 7.37 -14.79
C LEU A 95 -2.78 6.91 -15.95
N LEU A 96 -2.31 5.93 -16.75
CA LEU A 96 -3.11 5.34 -17.82
C LEU A 96 -4.37 4.66 -17.28
N ALA A 97 -4.25 3.90 -16.18
CA ALA A 97 -5.42 3.31 -15.53
C ALA A 97 -6.43 4.36 -15.03
N GLN A 98 -5.99 5.57 -14.72
CA GLN A 98 -6.86 6.68 -14.36
C GLN A 98 -7.62 7.23 -15.59
N GLU A 99 -6.97 7.29 -16.76
CA GLU A 99 -7.60 7.71 -18.01
C GLU A 99 -8.74 6.77 -18.44
N ASP A 100 -8.58 5.46 -18.20
CA ASP A 100 -9.57 4.41 -18.50
C ASP A 100 -10.60 4.20 -17.36
N SER A 101 -10.66 5.12 -16.39
CA SER A 101 -11.49 4.99 -15.20
C SER A 101 -12.67 5.94 -15.21
N ILE A 102 -13.75 5.54 -14.53
CA ILE A 102 -14.91 6.38 -14.29
C ILE A 102 -14.65 7.21 -13.03
N ARG A 103 -14.71 8.53 -13.15
CA ARG A 103 -14.57 9.44 -11.99
C ARG A 103 -15.81 9.40 -11.11
N ILE A 104 -15.59 9.21 -9.81
CA ILE A 104 -16.63 9.26 -8.78
C ILE A 104 -16.70 10.68 -8.19
N SER A 105 -17.90 11.24 -8.12
CA SER A 105 -18.15 12.61 -7.65
C SER A 105 -19.54 12.70 -7.01
N GLU A 106 -19.90 13.88 -6.52
CA GLU A 106 -21.25 14.15 -6.00
C GLU A 106 -22.35 13.94 -7.04
N SER A 107 -22.04 14.10 -8.34
CA SER A 107 -22.98 13.86 -9.45
C SER A 107 -22.95 12.45 -9.99
N GLN A 108 -21.93 11.66 -9.63
CA GLN A 108 -21.72 10.30 -10.14
C GLN A 108 -21.29 9.39 -8.99
N LEU A 109 -22.14 8.45 -8.61
CA LEU A 109 -21.99 7.58 -7.43
C LEU A 109 -21.85 8.40 -6.13
N PRO A 110 -22.85 9.26 -5.80
CA PRO A 110 -22.81 10.18 -4.67
C PRO A 110 -22.60 9.47 -3.34
N ASP A 111 -23.15 8.26 -3.16
CA ASP A 111 -23.07 7.48 -1.94
C ASP A 111 -21.63 7.06 -1.66
N VAL A 112 -20.92 6.56 -2.66
CA VAL A 112 -19.51 6.19 -2.56
C VAL A 112 -18.62 7.41 -2.30
N HIS A 113 -18.92 8.52 -2.97
CA HIS A 113 -18.21 9.78 -2.74
C HIS A 113 -18.42 10.30 -1.30
N ALA A 114 -19.64 10.21 -0.78
CA ALA A 114 -19.98 10.64 0.59
C ALA A 114 -19.19 9.83 1.65
N VAL A 115 -18.99 8.53 1.44
CA VAL A 115 -18.16 7.67 2.30
C VAL A 115 -16.72 8.17 2.34
N LEU A 116 -16.13 8.48 1.17
CA LEU A 116 -14.77 9.03 1.11
C LEU A 116 -14.65 10.37 1.86
N VAL A 117 -15.58 11.29 1.61
CA VAL A 117 -15.62 12.60 2.28
C VAL A 117 -15.73 12.46 3.79
N LYS A 118 -16.59 11.55 4.27
CA LYS A 118 -16.75 11.21 5.70
C LYS A 118 -15.41 10.79 6.33
N HIS A 119 -14.67 9.88 5.68
CA HIS A 119 -13.38 9.41 6.21
C HIS A 119 -12.30 10.50 6.18
N CYS A 120 -12.21 11.27 5.09
CA CYS A 120 -11.27 12.36 4.97
C CYS A 120 -11.51 13.47 6.02
N ARG A 121 -12.77 13.83 6.25
CA ARG A 121 -13.15 14.80 7.29
C ARG A 121 -12.78 14.31 8.68
N ARG A 122 -12.97 13.01 8.98
CA ARG A 122 -12.68 12.45 10.30
C ARG A 122 -11.20 12.54 10.68
N ILE A 123 -10.29 12.47 9.72
CA ILE A 123 -8.85 12.55 9.94
C ILE A 123 -8.21 13.87 9.48
N GLY A 124 -9.00 14.81 8.97
CA GLY A 124 -8.54 16.16 8.62
C GLY A 124 -7.62 16.21 7.39
N ILE A 125 -7.83 15.34 6.40
CA ILE A 125 -7.08 15.40 5.13
C ILE A 125 -7.95 15.91 3.98
N PRO A 126 -7.33 16.56 2.96
CA PRO A 126 -8.05 16.92 1.74
C PRO A 126 -8.62 15.68 1.06
N VAL A 127 -9.82 15.80 0.51
CA VAL A 127 -10.49 14.71 -0.24
C VAL A 127 -9.69 14.43 -1.51
N PRO A 128 -9.16 13.21 -1.72
CA PRO A 128 -8.50 12.84 -2.95
C PRO A 128 -9.51 12.65 -4.09
N GLU A 129 -9.04 12.69 -5.33
CA GLU A 129 -9.85 12.27 -6.46
C GLU A 129 -10.15 10.77 -6.36
N LEU A 130 -11.37 10.40 -6.72
CA LEU A 130 -11.83 9.01 -6.65
C LEU A 130 -12.24 8.53 -8.03
N PHE A 131 -11.77 7.36 -8.40
CA PHE A 131 -12.07 6.69 -9.65
C PHE A 131 -12.45 5.23 -9.40
N ILE A 132 -13.18 4.62 -10.34
CA ILE A 132 -13.47 3.19 -10.37
C ILE A 132 -13.04 2.62 -11.71
N SER A 133 -12.40 1.47 -11.71
CA SER A 133 -11.88 0.81 -12.90
C SER A 133 -11.87 -0.70 -12.76
N ASP A 134 -12.04 -1.38 -13.88
CA ASP A 134 -11.85 -2.84 -14.03
C ASP A 134 -10.43 -3.23 -14.45
N THR A 135 -9.63 -2.24 -14.90
CA THR A 135 -8.25 -2.47 -15.36
C THR A 135 -7.25 -2.67 -14.22
N VAL A 136 -7.61 -2.30 -12.99
CA VAL A 136 -6.77 -2.51 -11.81
C VAL A 136 -7.22 -3.73 -11.02
N GLU A 137 -6.29 -4.65 -10.76
CA GLU A 137 -6.58 -5.89 -10.02
C GLU A 137 -7.00 -5.63 -8.55
N HIS A 138 -6.49 -4.56 -7.95
CA HIS A 138 -6.78 -4.18 -6.57
C HIS A 138 -6.88 -2.68 -6.43
N THR A 139 -7.75 -2.24 -5.54
CA THR A 139 -7.85 -0.83 -5.15
C THR A 139 -6.49 -0.29 -4.73
N THR A 140 -6.13 0.85 -5.27
CA THR A 140 -4.83 1.47 -5.09
C THR A 140 -4.96 2.98 -4.94
N SER A 141 -4.08 3.54 -4.12
CA SER A 141 -3.92 4.99 -3.98
C SER A 141 -2.53 5.42 -4.45
N PHE A 142 -2.46 6.56 -5.07
CA PHE A 142 -1.21 7.19 -5.46
C PHE A 142 -1.34 8.70 -5.44
N GLY A 143 -0.21 9.40 -5.47
CA GLY A 143 -0.23 10.83 -5.42
C GLY A 143 1.05 11.47 -5.94
N TRP A 144 0.91 12.69 -6.44
CA TRP A 144 2.01 13.54 -6.82
C TRP A 144 1.78 14.94 -6.24
N ARG A 145 2.65 15.37 -5.34
CA ARG A 145 2.51 16.64 -4.63
C ARG A 145 1.14 16.76 -3.95
N GLN A 146 0.29 17.66 -4.44
CA GLN A 146 -1.06 17.91 -3.91
C GLN A 146 -2.15 17.05 -4.57
N HIS A 147 -1.86 16.47 -5.74
CA HIS A 147 -2.80 15.59 -6.43
C HIS A 147 -2.71 14.17 -5.88
N ARG A 148 -3.71 13.77 -5.14
CA ARG A 148 -3.87 12.42 -4.58
C ARG A 148 -5.10 11.80 -5.19
N CYS A 149 -5.00 10.56 -5.62
CA CYS A 149 -6.13 9.85 -6.14
C CYS A 149 -6.21 8.42 -5.60
N ILE A 150 -7.41 7.89 -5.60
CA ILE A 150 -7.73 6.50 -5.28
C ILE A 150 -8.43 5.92 -6.52
N ILE A 151 -7.99 4.76 -6.99
CA ILE A 151 -8.70 3.97 -8.00
C ILE A 151 -9.25 2.74 -7.31
N LEU A 152 -10.57 2.66 -7.21
CA LEU A 152 -11.29 1.47 -6.76
C LEU A 152 -11.27 0.41 -7.84
N SER A 153 -10.96 -0.82 -7.47
CA SER A 153 -11.04 -1.96 -8.36
C SER A 153 -12.42 -2.59 -8.30
N THR A 154 -13.04 -2.81 -9.46
CA THR A 154 -14.31 -3.56 -9.54
C THR A 154 -14.13 -5.01 -9.09
N HIS A 155 -12.93 -5.58 -9.20
CA HIS A 155 -12.62 -6.93 -8.73
C HIS A 155 -12.76 -7.09 -7.22
N ASP A 156 -12.50 -6.03 -6.43
CA ASP A 156 -12.64 -6.08 -4.97
C ASP A 156 -14.11 -6.27 -4.54
N PHE A 157 -15.08 -5.95 -5.42
CA PHE A 157 -16.52 -6.04 -5.15
C PHE A 157 -17.20 -7.21 -5.83
N SER A 158 -16.60 -7.78 -6.90
CA SER A 158 -17.22 -8.80 -7.73
C SER A 158 -17.53 -10.09 -6.97
N MET A 159 -16.78 -10.38 -5.91
CA MET A 159 -16.94 -11.61 -5.11
C MET A 159 -18.03 -11.51 -4.05
N ALA A 160 -18.47 -10.30 -3.70
CA ALA A 160 -19.44 -10.08 -2.63
C ALA A 160 -20.30 -8.84 -2.92
N PRO A 161 -21.21 -8.90 -3.90
CA PRO A 161 -22.04 -7.76 -4.31
C PRO A 161 -23.00 -7.28 -3.22
N GLU A 162 -23.48 -8.17 -2.35
CA GLU A 162 -24.40 -7.83 -1.25
C GLU A 162 -23.67 -7.11 -0.10
N ALA A 163 -22.34 -7.25 -0.01
CA ALA A 163 -21.50 -6.54 0.95
C ALA A 163 -20.82 -5.30 0.34
N PHE A 164 -21.31 -4.81 -0.79
CA PHE A 164 -20.68 -3.70 -1.53
C PHE A 164 -20.41 -2.49 -0.62
N ASP A 165 -21.39 -2.04 0.14
CA ASP A 165 -21.25 -0.86 0.99
C ASP A 165 -20.21 -1.05 2.09
N ASP A 166 -20.18 -2.22 2.74
CA ASP A 166 -19.19 -2.57 3.76
C ASP A 166 -17.78 -2.64 3.16
N ILE A 167 -17.66 -3.24 1.96
CA ILE A 167 -16.36 -3.35 1.28
C ILE A 167 -15.86 -1.96 0.88
N VAL A 168 -16.73 -1.12 0.29
CA VAL A 168 -16.40 0.26 -0.07
C VAL A 168 -15.96 1.06 1.15
N ASP A 169 -16.75 1.01 2.24
CA ASP A 169 -16.46 1.74 3.48
C ASP A 169 -15.07 1.34 4.02
N PHE A 170 -14.79 0.04 4.13
CA PHE A 170 -13.53 -0.48 4.65
C PHE A 170 -12.34 -0.22 3.72
N VAL A 171 -12.50 -0.44 2.42
CA VAL A 171 -11.43 -0.27 1.43
C VAL A 171 -11.05 1.20 1.29
N LEU A 172 -12.03 2.11 1.23
CA LEU A 172 -11.78 3.55 1.21
C LEU A 172 -11.08 4.01 2.50
N ALA A 173 -11.52 3.53 3.66
CA ALA A 173 -10.88 3.83 4.94
C ALA A 173 -9.39 3.42 4.94
N ARG A 174 -9.05 2.25 4.39
CA ARG A 174 -7.67 1.78 4.25
C ARG A 174 -6.84 2.66 3.32
N GLU A 175 -7.39 3.06 2.18
CA GLU A 175 -6.67 3.89 1.21
C GLU A 175 -6.50 5.33 1.70
N VAL A 176 -7.49 5.86 2.41
CA VAL A 176 -7.37 7.14 3.14
C VAL A 176 -6.24 7.04 4.18
N GLY A 177 -6.13 5.92 4.90
CA GLY A 177 -5.00 5.62 5.78
C GLY A 177 -3.66 5.59 5.05
N SER A 178 -3.58 4.98 3.86
CA SER A 178 -2.38 4.97 3.02
C SER A 178 -1.91 6.37 2.66
N ILE A 179 -2.85 7.24 2.31
CA ILE A 179 -2.58 8.64 1.98
C ILE A 179 -2.09 9.40 3.22
N CYS A 180 -2.74 9.23 4.35
CA CYS A 180 -2.40 9.86 5.62
C CYS A 180 -1.00 9.47 6.11
N LEU A 181 -0.64 8.18 5.98
CA LEU A 181 0.68 7.65 6.33
C LEU A 181 1.78 7.96 5.31
N GLY A 182 1.43 8.60 4.18
CA GLY A 182 2.38 9.01 3.15
C GLY A 182 2.91 7.87 2.27
N TYR A 183 2.27 6.69 2.26
CA TYR A 183 2.72 5.55 1.43
C TYR A 183 2.62 5.81 -0.06
N THR A 184 1.76 6.74 -0.45
CA THR A 184 1.53 7.15 -1.84
C THR A 184 2.56 8.13 -2.36
N SER A 185 3.51 8.59 -1.52
CA SER A 185 4.49 9.57 -1.92
C SER A 185 5.56 8.96 -2.84
N TYR A 186 5.97 9.74 -3.86
CA TYR A 186 7.04 9.35 -4.78
C TYR A 186 8.35 9.06 -4.06
N ARG A 187 8.67 9.86 -3.03
CA ARG A 187 9.86 9.66 -2.21
C ARG A 187 9.90 8.27 -1.59
N ASN A 188 8.80 7.83 -0.96
CA ASN A 188 8.72 6.50 -0.36
C ASN A 188 8.77 5.37 -1.40
N GLU A 189 8.26 5.61 -2.60
CA GLU A 189 8.33 4.65 -3.69
C GLU A 189 9.75 4.52 -4.26
N LEU A 190 10.47 5.64 -4.37
CA LEU A 190 11.84 5.68 -4.86
C LEU A 190 12.83 5.13 -3.83
N LEU A 191 12.74 5.57 -2.57
CA LEU A 191 13.66 5.17 -1.50
C LEU A 191 13.70 3.67 -1.19
N ALA A 192 12.70 2.91 -1.61
CA ALA A 192 12.66 1.46 -1.43
C ALA A 192 12.80 0.71 -2.77
N SER A 193 13.21 1.38 -3.85
CA SER A 193 13.17 0.77 -5.18
C SER A 193 14.35 -0.15 -5.47
N TRP A 194 15.53 0.11 -4.92
CA TRP A 194 16.70 -0.77 -5.09
C TRP A 194 16.61 -2.04 -4.25
N VAL A 195 16.01 -2.00 -3.06
CA VAL A 195 15.72 -3.21 -2.28
C VAL A 195 14.43 -3.92 -2.75
N ALA A 196 13.68 -3.34 -3.69
CA ALA A 196 12.44 -3.93 -4.20
C ALA A 196 12.59 -5.34 -4.78
N PRO A 197 13.68 -5.71 -5.46
CA PRO A 197 13.94 -7.08 -5.90
C PRO A 197 14.28 -8.05 -4.76
N ILE A 198 14.62 -7.53 -3.57
CA ILE A 198 15.05 -8.33 -2.42
C ILE A 198 13.83 -8.66 -1.55
N PRO A 199 13.24 -9.87 -1.66
CA PRO A 199 11.98 -10.20 -0.99
C PRO A 199 12.08 -10.13 0.53
N PHE A 200 13.22 -10.50 1.10
CA PHE A 200 13.47 -10.49 2.55
C PHE A 200 13.41 -9.09 3.19
N LEU A 201 13.68 -8.05 2.42
CA LEU A 201 13.61 -6.66 2.89
C LEU A 201 12.26 -6.02 2.56
N ARG A 202 11.78 -6.23 1.35
CA ARG A 202 10.54 -5.60 0.87
C ARG A 202 9.28 -6.18 1.50
N HIS A 203 9.19 -7.52 1.62
CA HIS A 203 7.96 -8.16 2.08
C HIS A 203 7.61 -7.84 3.54
N PRO A 204 8.54 -7.85 4.49
CA PRO A 204 8.26 -7.42 5.87
C PRO A 204 7.70 -6.00 5.95
N LEU A 205 8.30 -5.04 5.23
CA LEU A 205 7.82 -3.65 5.21
C LEU A 205 6.41 -3.56 4.64
N ASN A 206 6.13 -4.24 3.52
CA ASN A 206 4.80 -4.24 2.90
C ASN A 206 3.73 -4.87 3.81
N ARG A 207 4.09 -5.88 4.61
CA ARG A 207 3.18 -6.49 5.59
C ARG A 207 2.83 -5.52 6.71
N LEU A 208 3.82 -4.86 7.29
CA LEU A 208 3.61 -3.88 8.35
C LEU A 208 2.74 -2.71 7.84
N ARG A 209 2.98 -2.25 6.61
CA ARG A 209 2.13 -1.27 5.94
C ARG A 209 0.70 -1.78 5.70
N THR A 210 0.53 -3.07 5.41
CA THR A 210 -0.80 -3.68 5.30
C THR A 210 -1.52 -3.67 6.64
N PHE A 211 -0.85 -4.04 7.73
CA PHE A 211 -1.41 -3.98 9.07
C PHE A 211 -1.79 -2.56 9.48
N SER A 212 -0.95 -1.58 9.19
CA SER A 212 -1.27 -0.17 9.45
C SER A 212 -2.51 0.29 8.67
N ARG A 213 -2.63 -0.09 7.39
CA ARG A 213 -3.83 0.19 6.59
C ARG A 213 -5.08 -0.46 7.17
N ASP A 214 -4.98 -1.72 7.60
CA ASP A 214 -6.11 -2.44 8.20
C ASP A 214 -6.54 -1.80 9.52
N ARG A 215 -5.61 -1.30 10.33
CA ARG A 215 -5.90 -0.52 11.53
C ARG A 215 -6.67 0.77 11.21
N TYR A 216 -6.29 1.48 10.13
CA TYR A 216 -7.07 2.62 9.65
C TYR A 216 -8.46 2.21 9.18
N GLY A 217 -8.57 1.10 8.44
CA GLY A 217 -9.85 0.52 8.03
C GLY A 217 -10.74 0.26 9.23
N ALA A 218 -10.25 -0.47 10.24
CA ALA A 218 -11.00 -0.79 11.45
C ALA A 218 -11.36 0.46 12.28
N PHE A 219 -10.48 1.46 12.35
CA PHE A 219 -10.74 2.71 13.06
C PHE A 219 -11.82 3.57 12.40
N LEU A 220 -11.74 3.75 11.08
CA LEU A 220 -12.64 4.62 10.32
C LEU A 220 -13.97 3.93 10.02
N ALA A 221 -13.95 2.61 9.76
CA ALA A 221 -15.07 1.78 9.40
C ALA A 221 -15.22 0.58 10.34
N PRO A 222 -15.49 0.77 11.65
CA PRO A 222 -15.44 -0.31 12.65
C PRO A 222 -16.54 -1.37 12.46
N ARG A 223 -17.62 -1.05 11.78
CA ARG A 223 -18.70 -2.00 11.47
C ARG A 223 -18.39 -2.85 10.24
N SER A 224 -17.55 -2.33 9.35
CA SER A 224 -17.27 -2.89 8.03
C SER A 224 -16.01 -3.78 8.01
N PHE A 225 -15.38 -4.09 9.17
CA PHE A 225 -14.22 -4.97 9.21
C PHE A 225 -14.50 -6.38 8.67
N ARG A 226 -15.76 -6.84 8.76
CA ARG A 226 -16.21 -8.12 8.17
C ARG A 226 -16.10 -8.15 6.65
N ALA A 227 -15.93 -7.00 6.00
CA ALA A 227 -15.58 -6.91 4.59
C ALA A 227 -14.26 -7.65 4.25
N LEU A 228 -13.32 -7.74 5.20
CA LEU A 228 -12.11 -8.56 5.05
C LEU A 228 -12.44 -10.05 4.86
N ILE A 229 -13.43 -10.54 5.58
CA ILE A 229 -13.90 -11.94 5.50
C ILE A 229 -14.68 -12.13 4.21
N ALA A 230 -15.59 -11.21 3.88
CA ALA A 230 -16.36 -11.25 2.64
C ALA A 230 -15.47 -11.30 1.39
N ALA A 231 -14.43 -10.48 1.36
CA ALA A 231 -13.44 -10.49 0.27
C ALA A 231 -12.66 -11.81 0.14
N ALA A 232 -12.60 -12.63 1.20
CA ALA A 232 -11.85 -13.88 1.19
C ALA A 232 -12.71 -15.12 0.91
N CYS A 233 -13.99 -15.13 1.33
CA CYS A 233 -14.81 -16.34 1.29
C CYS A 233 -16.15 -16.16 0.56
N SER A 234 -16.38 -15.05 -0.14
CA SER A 234 -17.69 -14.71 -0.72
C SER A 234 -18.76 -14.38 0.32
N ASP A 235 -19.75 -13.62 -0.13
CA ASP A 235 -20.82 -13.08 0.72
C ASP A 235 -21.69 -14.17 1.37
N ARG A 236 -22.02 -15.22 0.60
CA ARG A 236 -22.86 -16.33 1.07
C ARG A 236 -22.25 -17.09 2.25
N LEU A 237 -20.94 -17.06 2.40
CA LEU A 237 -20.23 -17.75 3.48
C LEU A 237 -19.88 -16.83 4.64
N ARG A 238 -19.89 -15.51 4.43
CA ARG A 238 -19.51 -14.49 5.42
C ARG A 238 -20.24 -14.66 6.77
N GLU A 239 -21.54 -14.88 6.71
CA GLU A 239 -22.37 -15.05 7.91
C GLU A 239 -22.22 -16.41 8.57
N ARG A 240 -21.79 -17.41 7.79
CA ARG A 240 -21.58 -18.79 8.26
C ARG A 240 -20.20 -19.04 8.84
N VAL A 241 -19.24 -18.15 8.55
CA VAL A 241 -17.88 -18.24 9.11
C VAL A 241 -17.89 -17.65 10.52
N GLY A 242 -17.80 -18.53 11.51
CA GLY A 242 -17.59 -18.12 12.90
C GLY A 242 -16.18 -17.55 13.06
N LEU A 243 -16.07 -16.26 13.41
CA LEU A 243 -14.77 -15.60 13.58
C LEU A 243 -13.93 -16.33 14.64
N ALA A 244 -14.53 -16.73 15.76
CA ALA A 244 -13.85 -17.45 16.84
C ALA A 244 -13.29 -18.81 16.36
N THR A 245 -14.08 -19.57 15.61
CA THR A 245 -13.66 -20.86 15.04
C THR A 245 -12.52 -20.67 14.02
N TYR A 246 -12.60 -19.63 13.20
CA TYR A 246 -11.54 -19.32 12.25
C TYR A 246 -10.23 -18.91 12.95
N LEU A 247 -10.31 -18.16 14.05
CA LEU A 247 -9.15 -17.78 14.85
C LEU A 247 -8.55 -18.98 15.58
N SER A 248 -9.35 -19.92 16.10
CA SER A 248 -8.84 -21.15 16.74
C SER A 248 -8.10 -22.05 15.76
N GLN A 249 -8.59 -22.20 14.52
CA GLN A 249 -7.87 -22.91 13.46
C GLN A 249 -6.49 -22.32 13.18
N LEU A 250 -6.38 -21.00 13.22
CA LEU A 250 -5.08 -20.33 13.04
C LEU A 250 -4.12 -20.55 14.21
N ASP A 251 -4.61 -20.79 15.41
CA ASP A 251 -3.77 -21.10 16.57
C ASP A 251 -3.22 -22.53 16.45
N GLU A 252 -4.04 -23.49 16.06
CA GLU A 252 -3.62 -24.85 15.77
C GLU A 252 -2.55 -24.92 14.66
N GLU A 253 -2.76 -24.17 13.54
CA GLU A 253 -1.77 -24.11 12.45
C GLU A 253 -0.44 -23.47 12.87
N THR A 254 -0.43 -22.67 13.93
CA THR A 254 0.78 -21.98 14.39
C THR A 254 1.74 -22.95 15.09
N ASP A 255 1.24 -23.98 15.73
CA ASP A 255 2.05 -25.00 16.44
C ASP A 255 2.84 -25.90 15.49
N PHE A 256 2.44 -26.02 14.22
CA PHE A 256 3.16 -26.77 13.19
C PHE A 256 4.29 -26.00 12.49
N ARG A 257 4.64 -24.80 12.96
CA ARG A 257 5.61 -23.93 12.28
C ARG A 257 7.06 -24.28 12.60
N GLY A 258 7.63 -25.19 11.81
CA GLY A 258 9.09 -25.38 11.69
C GLY A 258 9.76 -24.19 10.94
N VAL A 259 11.11 -24.19 10.95
CA VAL A 259 11.96 -23.16 10.28
C VAL A 259 11.58 -22.96 8.81
N THR A 260 11.17 -24.03 8.11
CA THR A 260 10.73 -24.00 6.71
C THR A 260 9.49 -23.11 6.51
N ASN A 261 8.51 -23.18 7.42
CA ASN A 261 7.32 -22.34 7.34
C ASN A 261 7.63 -20.87 7.62
N SER A 262 8.59 -20.58 8.47
CA SER A 262 9.05 -19.21 8.72
C SER A 262 9.69 -18.60 7.47
N LEU A 263 10.48 -19.38 6.72
CA LEU A 263 11.07 -18.94 5.45
C LEU A 263 10.01 -18.74 4.37
N VAL A 264 9.09 -19.68 4.21
CA VAL A 264 7.96 -19.56 3.27
C VAL A 264 7.12 -18.34 3.62
N TRP A 265 6.86 -18.12 4.91
CA TRP A 265 6.13 -16.94 5.36
C TRP A 265 6.90 -15.66 5.02
N LEU A 266 8.21 -15.62 5.21
CA LEU A 266 9.05 -14.46 4.87
C LEU A 266 8.98 -14.12 3.38
N LEU A 267 8.87 -15.12 2.50
CA LEU A 267 8.79 -14.96 1.05
C LEU A 267 7.39 -14.63 0.53
N LYS A 268 6.33 -14.89 1.30
CA LYS A 268 4.96 -14.58 0.87
C LYS A 268 4.77 -13.09 0.64
N LYS A 269 4.34 -12.72 -0.56
CA LYS A 269 4.07 -11.33 -0.96
C LYS A 269 2.82 -10.75 -0.27
N ARG A 270 1.77 -11.56 -0.13
CA ARG A 270 0.49 -11.16 0.46
C ARG A 270 0.39 -11.63 1.90
N VAL A 271 -0.19 -10.81 2.77
CA VAL A 271 -0.49 -11.18 4.14
C VAL A 271 -1.76 -12.04 4.15
N PRO A 272 -1.71 -13.27 4.67
CA PRO A 272 -2.91 -14.09 4.82
C PRO A 272 -3.97 -13.40 5.69
N LEU A 273 -5.23 -13.62 5.35
CA LEU A 273 -6.37 -12.98 6.05
C LEU A 273 -6.30 -13.19 7.57
N GLY A 274 -6.03 -14.42 8.01
CA GLY A 274 -5.97 -14.72 9.44
C GLY A 274 -4.95 -13.91 10.21
N HIS A 275 -3.77 -13.64 9.62
CA HIS A 275 -2.78 -12.77 10.25
C HIS A 275 -3.25 -11.32 10.34
N ARG A 276 -4.02 -10.84 9.37
CA ARG A 276 -4.58 -9.49 9.37
C ARG A 276 -5.62 -9.34 10.47
N ILE A 277 -6.53 -10.31 10.60
CA ILE A 277 -7.57 -10.32 11.64
C ILE A 277 -6.92 -10.42 13.03
N ARG A 278 -5.97 -11.35 13.21
CA ARG A 278 -5.26 -11.51 14.50
C ARG A 278 -4.50 -10.23 14.89
N GLU A 279 -3.93 -9.52 13.95
CA GLU A 279 -3.26 -8.24 14.22
C GLU A 279 -4.24 -7.15 14.65
N LEU A 280 -5.44 -7.09 14.06
CA LEU A 280 -6.50 -6.19 14.50
C LEU A 280 -7.02 -6.55 15.89
N GLN A 281 -7.14 -7.82 16.21
CA GLN A 281 -7.51 -8.30 17.53
C GLN A 281 -6.48 -7.93 18.59
N ARG A 282 -5.17 -8.15 18.31
CA ARG A 282 -4.07 -7.73 19.20
C ARG A 282 -4.01 -6.23 19.42
N ALA A 283 -4.44 -5.46 18.43
CA ALA A 283 -4.55 -4.02 18.52
C ALA A 283 -5.80 -3.53 19.27
N GLY A 284 -6.67 -4.43 19.74
CA GLY A 284 -7.94 -4.09 20.41
C GLY A 284 -8.93 -3.37 19.52
N MET A 285 -8.87 -3.61 18.19
CA MET A 285 -9.70 -2.92 17.20
C MET A 285 -10.88 -3.76 16.71
N LEU A 286 -10.95 -5.01 17.11
CA LEU A 286 -12.11 -5.85 16.86
C LEU A 286 -13.02 -5.83 18.09
N PRO A 287 -14.35 -5.78 17.91
CA PRO A 287 -15.27 -6.00 19.03
C PRO A 287 -14.98 -7.39 19.63
N ASP A 288 -14.96 -7.45 20.95
CA ASP A 288 -14.88 -8.73 21.66
C ASP A 288 -16.00 -9.63 21.17
N SER A 289 -15.64 -10.82 20.70
CA SER A 289 -16.53 -11.82 20.08
C SER A 289 -17.40 -12.50 21.11
#